data_a4b20e7de43ad0615f5623e1ebe81765
#
_entry.id   a4b20e7de43ad0615f5623e1ebe81765
#
_cell.length_a   1.000
_cell.length_b   1.000
_cell.length_c   1.000
_cell.angle_alpha   90.00
_cell.angle_beta   90.00
_cell.angle_gamma   90.00
#
_symmetry.space_group_name_H-M   'P 1'
#
loop_
_entity.id
_entity.type
_entity.pdbx_description
1 polymer ?
#
loop_
_entity_poly.entity_id
_entity_poly.type
_entity_poly.pdbx_seq_one_letter_code
_entity_poly.pdbx_strand_id
1 'polypeptide(L)'
;MGDRRDALRPFYSSKAWAKARDLAIRRDKYLCVDCLQRGKITPAAEVHHIGPVEPWNMHDPSVTLNLDNLVSLCLSCHRARHGIAPRRYTIDKYGRVNILPPV
;
A
#
# COMPACT_ATOMS: atom_id res chain seq x y z
N MET A 1 -24.92 6.36 0.42
CA MET A 1 -23.98 5.94 1.44
C MET A 1 -22.56 5.91 0.90
N GLY A 2 -21.67 6.69 1.50
CA GLY A 2 -20.29 6.64 1.12
C GLY A 2 -19.63 5.37 1.63
N ASP A 3 -18.86 4.72 0.80
CA ASP A 3 -18.03 3.62 1.25
C ASP A 3 -16.69 4.18 1.77
N ARG A 4 -15.79 3.28 2.18
CA ARG A 4 -14.48 3.66 2.69
C ARG A 4 -13.70 4.49 1.66
N ARG A 5 -13.82 4.16 0.39
CA ARG A 5 -13.13 4.86 -0.70
C ARG A 5 -13.55 6.32 -0.79
N ASP A 6 -14.86 6.57 -0.70
CA ASP A 6 -15.39 7.94 -0.73
C ASP A 6 -14.94 8.74 0.48
N ALA A 7 -14.93 8.11 1.67
CA ALA A 7 -14.49 8.76 2.89
C ALA A 7 -13.01 9.17 2.83
N LEU A 8 -12.17 8.42 2.13
CA LEU A 8 -10.75 8.67 2.04
C LEU A 8 -10.37 9.60 0.88
N ARG A 9 -11.30 9.91 -0.01
CA ARG A 9 -11.02 10.73 -1.18
C ARG A 9 -10.37 12.09 -0.85
N PRO A 10 -10.84 12.83 0.18
CA PRO A 10 -10.21 14.10 0.52
C PRO A 10 -8.73 13.95 0.87
N PHE A 11 -8.37 12.88 1.56
CA PHE A 11 -6.98 12.62 1.88
C PHE A 11 -6.15 12.37 0.62
N TYR A 12 -6.61 11.45 -0.25
CA TYR A 12 -5.84 11.08 -1.44
C TYR A 12 -5.79 12.18 -2.49
N SER A 13 -6.66 13.19 -2.38
CA SER A 13 -6.63 14.37 -3.25
C SER A 13 -5.80 15.51 -2.67
N SER A 14 -5.26 15.35 -1.46
CA SER A 14 -4.57 16.43 -0.77
C SER A 14 -3.15 16.65 -1.31
N LYS A 15 -2.69 17.90 -1.16
CA LYS A 15 -1.30 18.25 -1.52
C LYS A 15 -0.31 17.57 -0.58
N ALA A 16 -0.69 17.38 0.69
CA ALA A 16 0.17 16.71 1.65
C ALA A 16 0.44 15.26 1.23
N TRP A 17 -0.59 14.55 0.77
CA TRP A 17 -0.41 13.20 0.26
C TRP A 17 0.44 13.18 -1.01
N ALA A 18 0.19 14.11 -1.94
CA ALA A 18 0.97 14.18 -3.17
C ALA A 18 2.46 14.35 -2.87
N LYS A 19 2.79 15.20 -1.89
CA LYS A 19 4.17 15.42 -1.48
C LYS A 19 4.78 14.18 -0.83
N ALA A 20 4.06 13.55 0.10
CA ALA A 20 4.55 12.34 0.78
C ALA A 20 4.77 11.21 -0.21
N ARG A 21 3.84 11.02 -1.14
CA ARG A 21 3.93 10.02 -2.19
C ARG A 21 5.16 10.25 -3.08
N ASP A 22 5.38 11.49 -3.47
CA ASP A 22 6.53 11.85 -4.30
C ASP A 22 7.86 11.55 -3.59
N LEU A 23 7.94 11.90 -2.30
CA LEU A 23 9.13 11.62 -1.51
C LEU A 23 9.37 10.11 -1.36
N ALA A 24 8.31 9.34 -1.15
CA ALA A 24 8.43 7.90 -0.99
C ALA A 24 8.91 7.23 -2.28
N ILE A 25 8.32 7.60 -3.41
CA ILE A 25 8.67 6.95 -4.68
C ILE A 25 10.10 7.32 -5.10
N ARG A 26 10.54 8.54 -4.81
CA ARG A 26 11.92 8.94 -5.06
C ARG A 26 12.90 8.18 -4.17
N ARG A 27 12.57 8.03 -2.88
CA ARG A 27 13.39 7.23 -1.96
C ARG A 27 13.58 5.82 -2.49
N ASP A 28 12.53 5.24 -3.05
CA ASP A 28 12.54 3.88 -3.59
C ASP A 28 13.04 3.82 -5.04
N LYS A 29 13.54 4.96 -5.56
CA LYS A 29 14.14 5.06 -6.90
C LYS A 29 13.19 4.64 -8.00
N TYR A 30 11.89 4.86 -7.79
CA TYR A 30 10.83 4.51 -8.74
C TYR A 30 10.75 3.00 -9.01
N LEU A 31 11.24 2.18 -8.09
CA LEU A 31 11.23 0.72 -8.23
C LEU A 31 10.29 0.09 -7.21
N CYS A 32 9.68 -1.02 -7.62
CA CYS A 32 8.88 -1.84 -6.73
C CYS A 32 9.78 -2.48 -5.68
N VAL A 33 9.55 -2.16 -4.41
CA VAL A 33 10.38 -2.65 -3.31
C VAL A 33 10.26 -4.16 -3.17
N ASP A 34 9.04 -4.70 -3.31
CA ASP A 34 8.82 -6.15 -3.19
C ASP A 34 9.52 -6.94 -4.30
N CYS A 35 9.47 -6.44 -5.54
CA CYS A 35 10.18 -7.07 -6.63
C CYS A 35 11.69 -7.01 -6.42
N LEU A 36 12.19 -5.86 -5.94
CA LEU A 36 13.61 -5.69 -5.72
C LEU A 36 14.13 -6.68 -4.67
N GLN A 37 13.35 -6.95 -3.62
CA GLN A 37 13.72 -7.93 -2.62
C GLN A 37 13.83 -9.34 -3.19
N ARG A 38 13.13 -9.61 -4.29
CA ARG A 38 13.21 -10.89 -4.99
C ARG A 38 14.23 -10.88 -6.12
N GLY A 39 15.05 -9.84 -6.20
CA GLY A 39 16.06 -9.71 -7.24
C GLY A 39 15.54 -9.27 -8.60
N LYS A 40 14.35 -8.68 -8.65
CA LYS A 40 13.73 -8.22 -9.90
C LYS A 40 13.67 -6.69 -9.94
N ILE A 41 14.00 -6.14 -11.08
CA ILE A 41 13.92 -4.69 -11.32
C ILE A 41 12.59 -4.41 -12.03
N THR A 42 11.63 -3.89 -11.28
CA THR A 42 10.30 -3.59 -11.78
C THR A 42 9.93 -2.16 -11.41
N PRO A 43 9.52 -1.31 -12.37
CA PRO A 43 9.08 0.04 -12.04
C PRO A 43 7.90 0.03 -11.07
N ALA A 44 7.91 0.96 -10.13
CA ALA A 44 6.78 1.14 -9.23
C ALA A 44 5.64 1.85 -9.97
N ALA A 45 4.42 1.46 -9.66
CA ALA A 45 3.21 2.09 -10.20
C ALA A 45 2.49 2.92 -9.14
N GLU A 46 2.57 2.51 -7.89
CA GLU A 46 1.83 3.14 -6.80
C GLU A 46 2.63 3.14 -5.51
N VAL A 47 2.24 4.01 -4.59
CA VAL A 47 2.78 4.03 -3.23
C VAL A 47 1.70 3.52 -2.29
N HIS A 48 2.05 2.53 -1.50
CA HIS A 48 1.14 1.78 -0.63
C HIS A 48 1.40 2.13 0.83
N HIS A 49 0.31 2.26 1.62
CA HIS A 49 0.42 2.37 3.07
C HIS A 49 0.53 0.97 3.68
N ILE A 50 1.61 0.71 4.40
CA ILE A 50 1.80 -0.59 5.06
C ILE A 50 0.74 -0.76 6.16
N GLY A 51 0.62 0.22 7.05
CA GLY A 51 -0.51 0.32 7.95
C GLY A 51 -1.60 1.11 7.25
N PRO A 52 -2.79 0.54 7.03
CA PRO A 52 -3.78 1.12 6.13
C PRO A 52 -4.37 2.42 6.64
N VAL A 53 -4.74 3.30 5.70
CA VAL A 53 -5.47 4.51 5.99
C VAL A 53 -6.94 4.14 6.11
N GLU A 54 -7.55 4.56 7.21
CA GLU A 54 -8.96 4.36 7.50
C GLU A 54 -9.61 5.71 7.79
N PRO A 55 -10.95 5.83 7.70
CA PRO A 55 -11.61 7.11 7.99
C PRO A 55 -11.26 7.67 9.38
N TRP A 56 -11.01 6.80 10.35
CA TRP A 56 -10.73 7.23 11.72
C TRP A 56 -9.27 7.69 11.92
N ASN A 57 -8.36 7.38 11.01
CA ASN A 57 -6.96 7.81 11.13
C ASN A 57 -6.47 8.66 9.96
N MET A 58 -7.35 9.02 9.02
CA MET A 58 -6.93 9.70 7.81
C MET A 58 -6.34 11.09 8.05
N HIS A 59 -6.61 11.68 9.19
CA HIS A 59 -6.07 12.98 9.56
C HIS A 59 -4.84 12.88 10.48
N ASP A 60 -4.36 11.66 10.74
CA ASP A 60 -3.19 11.42 11.58
C ASP A 60 -1.94 11.30 10.69
N PRO A 61 -1.10 12.35 10.62
CA PRO A 61 0.06 12.32 9.73
C PRO A 61 1.12 11.30 10.14
N SER A 62 1.12 10.83 11.39
CA SER A 62 2.04 9.78 11.81
C SER A 62 1.71 8.44 11.14
N VAL A 63 0.49 8.29 10.65
CA VAL A 63 0.06 7.11 9.87
C VAL A 63 0.09 7.42 8.39
N THR A 64 -0.54 8.52 7.98
CA THR A 64 -0.86 8.78 6.58
C THR A 64 0.28 9.40 5.79
N LEU A 65 1.18 10.13 6.45
CA LEU A 65 2.27 10.86 5.81
C LEU A 65 3.64 10.42 6.29
N ASN A 66 3.71 9.38 7.09
CA ASN A 66 4.96 8.83 7.60
C ASN A 66 5.63 8.00 6.52
N LEU A 67 6.82 8.41 6.07
CA LEU A 67 7.54 7.70 5.01
C LEU A 67 7.86 6.25 5.39
N ASP A 68 8.04 5.96 6.68
CA ASP A 68 8.28 4.58 7.13
C ASP A 68 7.05 3.69 6.96
N ASN A 69 5.88 4.30 6.80
CA ASN A 69 4.63 3.58 6.52
C ASN A 69 4.29 3.51 5.04
N LEU A 70 5.20 3.97 4.18
CA LEU A 70 4.98 4.02 2.74
C LEU A 70 5.98 3.13 2.01
N VAL A 71 5.51 2.43 1.00
CA VAL A 71 6.33 1.57 0.17
C VAL A 71 5.86 1.66 -1.28
N SER A 72 6.82 1.79 -2.20
CA SER A 72 6.51 1.84 -3.63
C SER A 72 6.38 0.43 -4.19
N LEU A 73 5.31 0.17 -4.92
CA LEU A 73 4.99 -1.16 -5.44
C LEU A 73 4.53 -1.09 -6.89
N CYS A 74 4.83 -2.14 -7.65
CA CYS A 74 4.19 -2.35 -8.95
C CYS A 74 2.73 -2.77 -8.71
N LEU A 75 1.93 -2.71 -9.76
CA LEU A 75 0.50 -3.00 -9.63
C LEU A 75 0.24 -4.40 -9.11
N SER A 76 0.99 -5.39 -9.58
CA SER A 76 0.84 -6.77 -9.15
C SER A 76 1.13 -6.95 -7.67
N CYS A 77 2.23 -6.37 -7.17
CA CYS A 77 2.59 -6.48 -5.76
C CYS A 77 1.63 -5.69 -4.88
N HIS A 78 1.13 -4.54 -5.36
CA HIS A 78 0.15 -3.77 -4.64
C HIS A 78 -1.14 -4.56 -4.45
N ARG A 79 -1.60 -5.22 -5.50
CA ARG A 79 -2.77 -6.09 -5.41
C ARG A 79 -2.56 -7.25 -4.46
N ALA A 80 -1.38 -7.86 -4.49
CA ALA A 80 -1.06 -8.97 -3.59
C ALA A 80 -1.14 -8.52 -2.12
N ARG A 81 -0.64 -7.34 -1.81
CA ARG A 81 -0.72 -6.82 -0.44
C ARG A 81 -2.13 -6.48 -0.01
N HIS A 82 -3.01 -6.11 -0.95
CA HIS A 82 -4.41 -5.85 -0.66
C HIS A 82 -5.28 -7.09 -0.63
N GLY A 83 -4.70 -8.25 -0.92
CA GLY A 83 -5.46 -9.49 -0.93
C GLY A 83 -6.40 -9.64 -2.10
N ILE A 84 -6.14 -8.96 -3.21
CA ILE A 84 -6.98 -9.03 -4.42
C ILE A 84 -6.57 -10.19 -5.32
N ALA A 85 -5.41 -10.78 -5.07
CA ALA A 85 -4.92 -11.95 -5.82
C ALA A 85 -5.84 -13.15 -5.60
N PRO A 86 -5.79 -14.17 -6.48
CA PRO A 86 -6.62 -15.37 -6.30
C PRO A 86 -6.52 -15.91 -4.87
N ARG A 87 -7.66 -16.30 -4.32
CA ARG A 87 -7.75 -16.66 -2.92
C ARG A 87 -7.10 -18.01 -2.63
N ARG A 88 -5.79 -18.02 -2.57
CA ARG A 88 -5.04 -19.18 -2.11
C ARG A 88 -4.37 -18.91 -0.78
N TYR A 89 -4.92 -17.97 -0.03
CA TYR A 89 -4.43 -17.63 1.28
C TYR A 89 -5.55 -17.07 2.11
N THR A 90 -5.36 -17.10 3.42
CA THR A 90 -6.22 -16.40 4.37
C THR A 90 -5.40 -15.40 5.14
N ILE A 91 -6.05 -14.36 5.64
CA ILE A 91 -5.42 -13.39 6.52
C ILE A 91 -6.05 -13.57 7.89
N ASP A 92 -5.23 -13.86 8.90
CA ASP A 92 -5.74 -14.05 10.25
C ASP A 92 -6.00 -12.68 10.92
N LYS A 93 -6.50 -12.73 12.15
CA LYS A 93 -6.83 -11.51 12.88
C LYS A 93 -5.63 -10.64 13.22
N TYR A 94 -4.42 -11.16 13.08
CA TYR A 94 -3.18 -10.43 13.32
C TYR A 94 -2.58 -9.88 12.04
N GLY A 95 -3.26 -10.03 10.90
CA GLY A 95 -2.76 -9.59 9.61
C GLY A 95 -1.75 -10.54 8.98
N ARG A 96 -1.59 -11.74 9.51
CA ARG A 96 -0.69 -12.73 8.94
C ARG A 96 -1.33 -13.40 7.74
N VAL A 97 -0.53 -13.60 6.71
CA VAL A 97 -0.96 -14.32 5.52
C VAL A 97 -0.66 -15.80 5.72
N ASN A 98 -1.70 -16.62 5.66
CA ASN A 98 -1.58 -18.07 5.70
C ASN A 98 -1.85 -18.60 4.30
N ILE A 99 -0.82 -19.12 3.66
CA ILE A 99 -0.93 -19.62 2.29
C ILE A 99 -1.63 -20.97 2.31
N LEU A 100 -2.70 -21.05 1.55
CA LEU A 100 -3.45 -22.30 1.42
C LEU A 100 -2.74 -23.22 0.45
N PRO A 101 -2.82 -24.54 0.66
CA PRO A 101 -2.22 -25.48 -0.28
C PRO A 101 -2.88 -25.35 -1.65
N PRO A 102 -2.13 -25.61 -2.73
CA PRO A 102 -2.72 -25.61 -4.05
C PRO A 102 -3.79 -26.69 -4.16
N VAL A 103 -4.85 -26.36 -4.87
CA VAL A 103 -5.96 -27.26 -5.06
C VAL A 103 -5.66 -28.24 -6.19
#